data_7ee90006ed29ef06cc3d78d0aea0fd87
#
_entry.id   7ee90006ed29ef06cc3d78d0aea0fd87
#
_cell.length_a   1.000
_cell.length_b   1.000
_cell.length_c   1.000
_cell.angle_alpha   90.00
_cell.angle_beta   90.00
_cell.angle_gamma   90.00
#
_symmetry.space_group_name_H-M   'P 1'
#
loop_
_entity.id
_entity.type
_entity.pdbx_description
1 polymer ?
#
loop_
_entity_poly.entity_id
_entity_poly.type
_entity_poly.pdbx_seq_one_letter_code
_entity_poly.pdbx_strand_id
1 'polypeptide(L)'
;PSIQIDYDSFEDSPSEMGPLPEGMYNFKILGSYFEPYLSGNGVALVFRLQVQDGPYMNRVLFHKPAYKHSSEKWQGKGHKDIRDLHRACGFESLEDTDVLDQKLFKTATLSVAS
;
A
#
# COMPACT_ATOMS: atom_id res chain seq x y z
N PRO A 1 -7.20 9.48 -3.36
CA PRO A 1 -7.88 10.21 -2.30
C PRO A 1 -6.92 10.95 -1.38
N SER A 2 -7.40 11.99 -0.75
CA SER A 2 -6.60 12.79 0.19
C SER A 2 -6.34 12.01 1.48
N ILE A 3 -5.13 12.14 2.01
CA ILE A 3 -4.70 11.43 3.22
C ILE A 3 -3.97 12.38 4.17
N GLN A 4 -4.01 12.05 5.47
CA GLN A 4 -3.25 12.72 6.51
C GLN A 4 -2.56 11.65 7.36
N ILE A 5 -1.24 11.63 7.33
CA ILE A 5 -0.43 10.65 8.05
C ILE A 5 0.79 11.35 8.64
N ASP A 6 1.04 11.11 9.93
CA ASP A 6 2.28 11.52 10.57
C ASP A 6 3.30 10.40 10.37
N TYR A 7 4.15 10.55 9.38
CA TYR A 7 5.12 9.53 8.99
C TYR A 7 6.26 9.36 10.01
N ASP A 8 6.38 10.26 10.97
CA ASP A 8 7.45 10.18 11.97
C ASP A 8 7.01 9.57 13.29
N SER A 9 5.70 9.30 13.45
CA SER A 9 5.13 8.91 14.74
C SER A 9 4.97 7.42 14.96
N PHE A 10 5.28 6.56 14.00
CA PHE A 10 5.05 5.13 14.11
C PHE A 10 6.32 4.32 13.86
N GLU A 11 6.38 3.12 14.49
CA GLU A 11 7.54 2.24 14.40
C GLU A 11 7.52 1.43 13.12
N ASP A 12 8.72 1.12 12.61
CA ASP A 12 8.86 0.21 11.49
C ASP A 12 8.61 -1.22 11.93
N SER A 13 7.88 -1.96 11.12
CA SER A 13 7.66 -3.38 11.30
C SER A 13 7.84 -4.11 9.98
N PRO A 14 8.23 -5.41 10.00
CA PRO A 14 8.33 -6.17 8.75
C PRO A 14 6.98 -6.23 8.04
N SER A 15 7.01 -6.11 6.70
CA SER A 15 5.82 -6.32 5.88
C SER A 15 5.52 -7.82 5.80
N GLU A 16 4.23 -8.16 5.76
CA GLU A 16 3.82 -9.54 5.56
C GLU A 16 3.99 -9.94 4.10
N MET A 17 4.18 -11.24 3.87
CA MET A 17 4.26 -11.79 2.52
C MET A 17 2.89 -11.73 1.85
N GLY A 18 2.86 -11.22 0.62
CA GLY A 18 1.66 -11.25 -0.20
C GLY A 18 1.45 -12.59 -0.89
N PRO A 19 0.47 -12.69 -1.80
CA PRO A 19 0.18 -13.95 -2.51
C PRO A 19 1.20 -14.33 -3.58
N LEU A 20 2.11 -13.42 -3.96
CA LEU A 20 3.19 -13.71 -4.90
C LEU A 20 4.34 -14.41 -4.19
N PRO A 21 5.11 -15.26 -4.91
CA PRO A 21 6.35 -15.80 -4.37
C PRO A 21 7.31 -14.70 -3.93
N GLU A 22 8.16 -15.00 -2.97
CA GLU A 22 9.18 -14.06 -2.51
C GLU A 22 10.08 -13.62 -3.65
N GLY A 23 10.39 -12.32 -3.70
CA GLY A 23 11.25 -11.76 -4.73
C GLY A 23 10.98 -10.29 -4.94
N MET A 24 11.71 -9.70 -5.87
CA MET A 24 11.54 -8.31 -6.27
C MET A 24 10.61 -8.24 -7.48
N TYR A 25 9.68 -7.31 -7.44
CA TYR A 25 8.69 -7.12 -8.50
C TYR A 25 8.61 -5.66 -8.91
N ASN A 26 8.35 -5.43 -10.18
CA ASN A 26 8.02 -4.11 -10.71
C ASN A 26 6.51 -3.98 -10.79
N PHE A 27 5.96 -2.95 -10.16
CA PHE A 27 4.52 -2.70 -10.11
C PHE A 27 4.17 -1.36 -10.75
N LYS A 28 2.97 -1.28 -11.28
CA LYS A 28 2.32 -0.02 -11.65
C LYS A 28 1.10 0.16 -10.73
N ILE A 29 0.94 1.36 -10.20
CA ILE A 29 -0.24 1.70 -9.41
C ILE A 29 -1.37 2.07 -10.39
N LEU A 30 -2.43 1.27 -10.41
CA LEU A 30 -3.57 1.51 -11.30
C LEU A 30 -4.53 2.54 -10.72
N GLY A 31 -4.59 2.66 -9.41
CA GLY A 31 -5.44 3.60 -8.72
C GLY A 31 -5.55 3.29 -7.24
N SER A 32 -6.24 4.15 -6.51
CA SER A 32 -6.46 3.96 -5.07
C SER A 32 -7.84 4.48 -4.68
N TYR A 33 -8.38 3.90 -3.60
CA TYR A 33 -9.68 4.30 -3.07
C TYR A 33 -9.79 3.87 -1.61
N PHE A 34 -10.75 4.48 -0.88
CA PHE A 34 -11.06 4.07 0.49
C PHE A 34 -12.08 2.94 0.48
N GLU A 35 -11.88 1.97 1.36
CA GLU A 35 -12.81 0.86 1.55
C GLU A 35 -13.09 0.68 3.05
N PRO A 36 -14.31 0.96 3.50
CA PRO A 36 -14.67 0.73 4.91
C PRO A 36 -14.66 -0.76 5.24
N TYR A 37 -14.19 -1.09 6.45
CA TYR A 37 -14.27 -2.47 6.92
C TYR A 37 -15.71 -2.86 7.23
N LEU A 38 -16.09 -4.10 6.89
CA LEU A 38 -17.41 -4.63 7.19
C LEU A 38 -17.69 -4.66 8.70
N SER A 39 -16.65 -4.86 9.50
CA SER A 39 -16.74 -4.85 10.96
C SER A 39 -17.00 -3.47 11.56
N GLY A 40 -16.87 -2.39 10.77
CA GLY A 40 -17.01 -1.04 11.27
C GLY A 40 -15.78 -0.52 12.03
N ASN A 41 -14.67 -1.23 12.02
CA ASN A 41 -13.46 -0.88 12.77
C ASN A 41 -12.60 0.21 12.13
N GLY A 42 -12.95 0.69 10.95
CA GLY A 42 -12.19 1.73 10.29
C GLY A 42 -12.29 1.67 8.77
N VAL A 43 -11.25 2.19 8.13
CA VAL A 43 -11.20 2.32 6.66
C VAL A 43 -9.81 1.91 6.18
N ALA A 44 -9.76 1.07 5.15
CA ALA A 44 -8.53 0.76 4.43
C ALA A 44 -8.33 1.74 3.28
N LEU A 45 -7.07 2.03 2.96
CA LEU A 45 -6.69 2.70 1.73
C LEU A 45 -6.22 1.61 0.77
N VAL A 46 -6.99 1.37 -0.28
CA VAL A 46 -6.74 0.27 -1.22
C VAL A 46 -5.96 0.78 -2.42
N PHE A 47 -4.84 0.14 -2.72
CA PHE A 47 -4.08 0.39 -3.94
C PHE A 47 -4.22 -0.82 -4.87
N ARG A 48 -4.59 -0.57 -6.11
CA ARG A 48 -4.57 -1.61 -7.14
C ARG A 48 -3.21 -1.58 -7.83
N LEU A 49 -2.51 -2.71 -7.80
CA LEU A 49 -1.15 -2.83 -8.31
C LEU A 49 -1.13 -3.86 -9.43
N GLN A 50 -0.42 -3.57 -10.51
CA GLN A 50 -0.24 -4.50 -11.63
C GLN A 50 1.23 -4.83 -11.79
N VAL A 51 1.53 -6.13 -11.84
CA VAL A 51 2.88 -6.62 -12.11
C VAL A 51 3.25 -6.31 -13.56
N GLN A 52 4.43 -5.72 -13.77
CA GLN A 52 4.82 -5.18 -15.07
C GLN A 52 5.66 -6.12 -15.91
N ASP A 53 6.29 -7.13 -15.32
CA ASP A 53 7.19 -8.03 -16.04
C ASP A 53 7.26 -9.41 -15.36
N GLY A 54 8.02 -10.32 -15.97
CA GLY A 54 8.25 -11.65 -15.44
C GLY A 54 7.06 -12.60 -15.63
N PRO A 55 7.10 -13.78 -14.96
CA PRO A 55 6.08 -14.81 -15.13
C PRO A 55 4.70 -14.42 -14.61
N TYR A 56 4.60 -13.38 -13.78
CA TYR A 56 3.33 -12.90 -13.22
C TYR A 56 2.86 -11.59 -13.86
N MET A 57 3.44 -11.21 -15.00
CA MET A 57 3.09 -9.97 -15.70
C MET A 57 1.58 -9.85 -15.90
N ASN A 58 1.07 -8.63 -15.72
CA ASN A 58 -0.35 -8.25 -15.82
C ASN A 58 -1.24 -8.74 -14.68
N ARG A 59 -0.70 -9.48 -13.72
CA ARG A 59 -1.46 -9.85 -12.53
C ARG A 59 -1.77 -8.60 -11.71
N VAL A 60 -3.04 -8.44 -11.32
CA VAL A 60 -3.48 -7.32 -10.49
C VAL A 60 -3.64 -7.79 -9.06
N LEU A 61 -3.03 -7.04 -8.14
CA LEU A 61 -3.07 -7.30 -6.72
C LEU A 61 -3.67 -6.09 -6.00
N PHE A 62 -4.25 -6.34 -4.82
CA PHE A 62 -4.82 -5.30 -3.98
C PHE A 62 -4.00 -5.19 -2.72
N HIS A 63 -3.39 -4.03 -2.50
CA HIS A 63 -2.67 -3.69 -1.28
C HIS A 63 -3.59 -2.83 -0.43
N LYS A 64 -3.93 -3.30 0.79
CA LYS A 64 -4.99 -2.71 1.60
C LYS A 64 -4.50 -2.28 2.99
N PRO A 65 -3.55 -1.36 3.09
CA PRO A 65 -3.14 -0.87 4.41
C PRO A 65 -4.28 -0.14 5.11
N ALA A 66 -4.33 -0.29 6.44
CA ALA A 66 -5.31 0.43 7.25
C ALA A 66 -4.97 1.92 7.25
N TYR A 67 -5.93 2.76 6.87
CA TYR A 67 -5.80 4.21 6.96
C TYR A 67 -6.33 4.72 8.31
N LYS A 68 -7.50 4.24 8.71
CA LYS A 68 -8.08 4.48 10.03
C LYS A 68 -8.50 3.15 10.62
N HIS A 69 -8.18 2.94 11.89
CA HIS A 69 -8.52 1.69 12.57
C HIS A 69 -8.69 1.94 14.07
N SER A 70 -9.63 1.21 14.67
CA SER A 70 -9.85 1.28 16.12
C SER A 70 -8.66 0.79 16.92
N SER A 71 -7.83 -0.10 16.35
CA SER A 71 -6.56 -0.51 16.92
C SER A 71 -5.45 0.42 16.44
N GLU A 72 -4.81 1.14 17.37
CA GLU A 72 -3.67 2.02 17.05
C GLU A 72 -2.52 1.26 16.42
N LYS A 73 -2.30 0.03 16.86
CA LYS A 73 -1.24 -0.83 16.34
C LYS A 73 -1.46 -1.13 14.85
N TRP A 74 -2.68 -1.52 14.49
CA TRP A 74 -3.01 -1.80 13.08
C TRP A 74 -2.99 -0.55 12.23
N GLN A 75 -3.45 0.58 12.77
CA GLN A 75 -3.39 1.85 12.08
C GLN A 75 -1.95 2.28 11.82
N GLY A 76 -1.07 2.14 12.81
CA GLY A 76 0.36 2.45 12.66
C GLY A 76 1.02 1.59 11.60
N LYS A 77 0.72 0.29 11.56
CA LYS A 77 1.23 -0.60 10.52
C LYS A 77 0.76 -0.19 9.14
N GLY A 78 -0.52 0.16 9.01
CA GLY A 78 -1.07 0.63 7.74
C GLY A 78 -0.42 1.91 7.26
N HIS A 79 -0.22 2.88 8.16
CA HIS A 79 0.46 4.14 7.84
C HIS A 79 1.90 3.90 7.38
N LYS A 80 2.61 2.97 8.04
CA LYS A 80 3.96 2.59 7.61
C LYS A 80 3.95 2.03 6.19
N ASP A 81 3.01 1.16 5.88
CA ASP A 81 2.91 0.55 4.55
C ASP A 81 2.60 1.61 3.48
N ILE A 82 1.74 2.58 3.79
CA ILE A 82 1.44 3.69 2.89
C ILE A 82 2.69 4.55 2.68
N ARG A 83 3.42 4.87 3.76
CA ARG A 83 4.66 5.62 3.67
C ARG A 83 5.67 4.90 2.77
N ASP A 84 5.84 3.60 2.96
CA ASP A 84 6.82 2.83 2.20
C ASP A 84 6.46 2.81 0.71
N LEU A 85 5.18 2.78 0.37
CA LEU A 85 4.74 2.87 -1.01
C LEU A 85 5.07 4.24 -1.61
N HIS A 86 4.79 5.32 -0.88
CA HIS A 86 5.13 6.68 -1.32
C HIS A 86 6.63 6.82 -1.58
N ARG A 87 7.45 6.32 -0.66
CA ARG A 87 8.91 6.38 -0.78
C ARG A 87 9.42 5.55 -1.94
N ALA A 88 8.82 4.40 -2.19
CA ALA A 88 9.16 3.57 -3.34
C ALA A 88 8.90 4.27 -4.68
N CYS A 89 7.93 5.18 -4.71
CA CYS A 89 7.63 6.00 -5.88
C CYS A 89 8.42 7.31 -5.95
N GLY A 90 9.30 7.57 -4.97
CA GLY A 90 10.13 8.77 -4.93
C GLY A 90 9.55 9.94 -4.17
N PHE A 91 8.50 9.74 -3.38
CA PHE A 91 7.86 10.78 -2.59
C PHE A 91 8.10 10.53 -1.10
N GLU A 92 8.35 11.59 -0.33
CA GLU A 92 8.47 11.47 1.13
C GLU A 92 7.11 11.54 1.81
N SER A 93 6.25 12.41 1.36
CA SER A 93 4.88 12.54 1.87
C SER A 93 3.96 13.04 0.77
N LEU A 94 2.69 12.67 0.86
CA LEU A 94 1.66 13.09 -0.09
C LEU A 94 0.39 13.45 0.67
N GLU A 95 -0.37 14.37 0.11
CA GLU A 95 -1.69 14.74 0.62
C GLU A 95 -2.81 14.05 -0.17
N ASP A 96 -2.53 13.59 -1.38
CA ASP A 96 -3.51 12.91 -2.23
C ASP A 96 -2.82 11.78 -3.01
N THR A 97 -3.32 10.56 -2.83
CA THR A 97 -2.74 9.38 -3.49
C THR A 97 -3.01 9.33 -4.99
N ASP A 98 -3.90 10.16 -5.51
CA ASP A 98 -4.17 10.19 -6.96
C ASP A 98 -2.93 10.59 -7.77
N VAL A 99 -1.98 11.30 -7.16
CA VAL A 99 -0.72 11.63 -7.84
C VAL A 99 0.16 10.39 -8.06
N LEU A 100 -0.13 9.28 -7.39
CA LEU A 100 0.58 8.01 -7.59
C LEU A 100 0.02 7.21 -8.77
N ASP A 101 -1.12 7.59 -9.32
CA ASP A 101 -1.76 6.85 -10.41
C ASP A 101 -0.80 6.73 -11.60
N GLN A 102 -0.68 5.51 -12.12
CA GLN A 102 0.19 5.13 -13.23
C GLN A 102 1.70 5.23 -12.90
N LYS A 103 2.08 5.45 -11.65
CA LYS A 103 3.48 5.46 -11.25
C LYS A 103 4.02 4.04 -11.16
N LEU A 104 5.29 3.89 -11.53
CA LEU A 104 6.01 2.63 -11.46
C LEU A 104 6.90 2.62 -10.22
N PHE A 105 6.99 1.46 -9.57
CA PHE A 105 7.92 1.29 -8.47
C PHE A 105 8.37 -0.16 -8.39
N LYS A 106 9.52 -0.37 -7.75
CA LYS A 106 10.10 -1.70 -7.55
C LYS A 106 10.20 -1.96 -6.06
N THR A 107 9.75 -3.12 -5.64
CA THR A 107 9.83 -3.49 -4.23
C THR A 107 9.85 -5.00 -4.08
N ALA A 108 10.38 -5.46 -2.93
CA ALA A 108 10.23 -6.84 -2.51
C ALA A 108 8.76 -7.15 -2.27
N THR A 109 8.42 -8.43 -2.18
CA THR A 109 7.06 -8.85 -1.88
C THR A 109 6.49 -8.07 -0.72
N LEU A 110 5.33 -7.47 -0.93
CA LEU A 110 4.63 -6.69 0.07
C LEU A 110 3.51 -7.50 0.68
N SER A 111 2.93 -6.94 1.73
CA SER A 111 1.66 -7.40 2.27
C SER A 111 0.53 -7.03 1.31
N VAL A 112 0.43 -7.72 0.19
CA VAL A 112 -0.61 -7.48 -0.82
C VAL A 112 -1.57 -8.65 -0.87
N ALA A 113 -2.87 -8.33 -0.95
CA ALA A 113 -3.93 -9.30 -1.11
C ALA A 113 -4.44 -9.27 -2.55
N SER A 114 -4.69 -10.42 -3.09
CA SER A 114 -5.27 -10.54 -4.43
C SER A 114 -6.78 -10.68 -4.37
#